data_dba4a7dd4b7946b365cb3b22c0c8c551
#
_entry.id   dba4a7dd4b7946b365cb3b22c0c8c551
#
_cell.length_a   1.000
_cell.length_b   1.000
_cell.length_c   1.000
_cell.angle_alpha   90.00
_cell.angle_beta   90.00
_cell.angle_gamma   90.00
#
_symmetry.space_group_name_H-M   'P 1'
#
loop_
_entity.id
_entity.type
_entity.pdbx_description
1 polymer ?
#
loop_
_entity_poly.entity_id
_entity_poly.type
_entity_poly.pdbx_seq_one_letter_code
_entity_poly.pdbx_strand_id
1 'polypeptide(L)'
;MAKKIVGFIKLQVPAGKANPSPPIGPALGQRGLNIMEFCKAFNAQTQGVEPSLPIPVVITAYADKSFTFVMKTPPAAVLIKKAAKIDKGSAKPHTDKVGKLTRAQVEEIAKAKMKDLTAADLEAAVRTVAGSARSMGVDVEGR
;
A
#
# COMPACT_ATOMS: atom_id res chain seq x y z
N MET A 1 14.45 -16.94 21.41
CA MET A 1 14.54 -18.02 20.42
C MET A 1 13.79 -17.67 19.16
N ALA A 2 14.33 -18.04 18.03
CA ALA A 2 13.66 -17.80 16.75
C ALA A 2 12.42 -18.71 16.64
N LYS A 3 11.27 -18.10 16.37
CA LYS A 3 10.02 -18.84 16.17
C LYS A 3 9.97 -19.37 14.74
N LYS A 4 9.39 -20.54 14.57
CA LYS A 4 9.23 -21.12 13.23
C LYS A 4 8.14 -20.37 12.46
N ILE A 5 8.48 -19.86 11.29
CA ILE A 5 7.54 -19.17 10.41
C ILE A 5 6.68 -20.21 9.70
N VAL A 6 5.36 -20.11 9.86
CA VAL A 6 4.39 -20.97 9.18
C VAL A 6 4.04 -20.40 7.81
N GLY A 7 3.99 -19.09 7.69
CA GLY A 7 3.68 -18.44 6.42
C GLY A 7 3.52 -16.94 6.54
N PHE A 8 3.25 -16.32 5.41
CA PHE A 8 3.03 -14.88 5.31
C PHE A 8 1.62 -14.61 4.80
N ILE A 9 1.03 -13.52 5.29
CA ILE A 9 -0.28 -13.04 4.85
C ILE A 9 -0.09 -11.61 4.38
N LYS A 10 -0.48 -11.31 3.15
CA LYS A 10 -0.39 -9.97 2.58
C LYS A 10 -1.80 -9.42 2.40
N LEU A 11 -2.07 -8.28 3.01
CA LEU A 11 -3.38 -7.65 2.98
C LEU A 11 -3.24 -6.16 2.69
N GLN A 12 -4.32 -5.57 2.18
CA GLN A 12 -4.49 -4.11 2.13
C GLN A 12 -5.65 -3.76 3.04
N VAL A 13 -5.38 -2.94 4.05
CA VAL A 13 -6.36 -2.59 5.08
C VAL A 13 -6.51 -1.08 5.13
N PRO A 14 -7.73 -0.52 5.13
CA PRO A 14 -7.92 0.91 5.31
C PRO A 14 -7.37 1.37 6.66
N ALA A 15 -6.61 2.47 6.66
CA ALA A 15 -5.99 3.02 7.85
C ALA A 15 -7.05 3.33 8.92
N GLY A 16 -6.82 2.86 10.15
CA GLY A 16 -7.71 3.11 11.29
C GLY A 16 -9.04 2.35 11.23
N LYS A 17 -9.26 1.51 10.23
CA LYS A 17 -10.53 0.80 10.00
C LYS A 17 -10.38 -0.72 9.92
N ALA A 18 -9.35 -1.28 10.52
CA ALA A 18 -9.21 -2.72 10.59
C ALA A 18 -10.33 -3.32 11.46
N ASN A 19 -11.00 -4.35 10.95
CA ASN A 19 -12.07 -5.05 11.65
C ASN A 19 -12.08 -6.53 11.27
N PRO A 20 -12.81 -7.40 12.00
CA PRO A 20 -12.86 -8.83 11.71
C PRO A 20 -13.58 -9.22 10.42
N SER A 21 -14.14 -8.27 9.70
CA SER A 21 -14.83 -8.54 8.43
C SER A 21 -13.84 -8.92 7.33
N PRO A 22 -14.31 -9.58 6.24
CA PRO A 22 -13.43 -9.82 5.11
C PRO A 22 -12.79 -8.53 4.61
N PRO A 23 -11.52 -8.54 4.14
CA PRO A 23 -10.67 -9.72 3.95
C PRO A 23 -9.85 -10.15 5.16
N ILE A 24 -9.88 -9.42 6.27
CA ILE A 24 -9.00 -9.66 7.43
C ILE A 24 -9.37 -10.93 8.17
N GLY A 25 -10.65 -11.08 8.52
CA GLY A 25 -11.13 -12.23 9.28
C GLY A 25 -10.76 -13.57 8.68
N PRO A 26 -11.17 -13.86 7.43
CA PRO A 26 -10.83 -15.14 6.79
C PRO A 26 -9.33 -15.35 6.63
N ALA A 27 -8.57 -14.32 6.29
CA ALA A 27 -7.13 -14.42 6.06
C ALA A 27 -6.37 -14.83 7.32
N LEU A 28 -6.70 -14.20 8.46
CA LEU A 28 -6.09 -14.51 9.75
C LEU A 28 -6.68 -15.79 10.37
N GLY A 29 -7.97 -15.99 10.18
CA GLY A 29 -8.66 -17.17 10.72
C GLY A 29 -8.12 -18.48 10.18
N GLN A 30 -7.74 -18.54 8.91
CA GLN A 30 -7.15 -19.72 8.29
C GLN A 30 -5.83 -20.13 8.96
N ARG A 31 -5.12 -19.16 9.54
CA ARG A 31 -3.85 -19.42 10.24
C ARG A 31 -4.03 -19.56 11.75
N GLY A 32 -5.26 -19.43 12.25
CA GLY A 32 -5.54 -19.51 13.67
C GLY A 32 -5.01 -18.34 14.49
N LEU A 33 -4.82 -17.19 13.86
CA LEU A 33 -4.29 -16.00 14.52
C LEU A 33 -5.41 -15.21 15.20
N ASN A 34 -5.03 -14.39 16.19
CA ASN A 34 -5.97 -13.53 16.92
C ASN A 34 -6.30 -12.30 16.09
N ILE A 35 -7.49 -12.29 15.47
CA ILE A 35 -7.94 -11.23 14.58
C ILE A 35 -8.11 -9.90 15.32
N MET A 36 -8.69 -9.92 16.51
CA MET A 36 -8.93 -8.70 17.29
C MET A 36 -7.64 -8.03 17.75
N GLU A 37 -6.65 -8.82 18.11
CA GLU A 37 -5.33 -8.31 18.49
C GLU A 37 -4.67 -7.57 17.32
N PHE A 38 -4.73 -8.17 16.13
CA PHE A 38 -4.24 -7.52 14.93
C PHE A 38 -4.98 -6.21 14.64
N CYS A 39 -6.30 -6.22 14.69
CA CYS A 39 -7.11 -5.03 14.42
C CYS A 39 -6.77 -3.89 15.38
N LYS A 40 -6.67 -4.17 16.67
CA LYS A 40 -6.30 -3.18 17.68
C LYS A 40 -4.92 -2.60 17.44
N ALA A 41 -3.92 -3.46 17.22
CA ALA A 41 -2.55 -3.03 16.99
C ALA A 41 -2.43 -2.20 15.70
N PHE A 42 -3.05 -2.63 14.63
CA PHE A 42 -3.06 -1.92 13.35
C PHE A 42 -3.73 -0.55 13.49
N ASN A 43 -4.91 -0.49 14.07
CA ASN A 43 -5.63 0.76 14.24
C ASN A 43 -4.84 1.75 15.11
N ALA A 44 -4.18 1.27 16.17
CA ALA A 44 -3.33 2.11 17.01
C ALA A 44 -2.16 2.69 16.23
N GLN A 45 -1.50 1.88 15.40
CA GLN A 45 -0.35 2.32 14.62
C GLN A 45 -0.71 3.24 13.45
N THR A 46 -1.95 3.18 12.98
CA THR A 46 -2.41 3.98 11.84
C THR A 46 -3.19 5.22 12.23
N GLN A 47 -3.25 5.57 13.51
CA GLN A 47 -3.98 6.76 13.98
C GLN A 47 -3.52 8.07 13.35
N GLY A 48 -2.21 8.17 13.07
CA GLY A 48 -1.64 9.35 12.43
C GLY A 48 -1.71 9.35 10.90
N VAL A 49 -2.28 8.31 10.30
CA VAL A 49 -2.37 8.16 8.85
C VAL A 49 -3.75 8.60 8.39
N GLU A 50 -3.83 9.12 7.16
CA GLU A 50 -5.11 9.54 6.59
C GLU A 50 -6.14 8.40 6.64
N PRO A 51 -7.34 8.64 7.22
CA PRO A 51 -8.37 7.60 7.34
C PRO A 51 -8.79 7.04 5.99
N SER A 52 -9.05 5.74 5.96
CA SER A 52 -9.50 5.01 4.75
C SER A 52 -8.46 4.87 3.65
N LEU A 53 -7.23 5.36 3.83
CA LEU A 53 -6.17 5.13 2.88
C LEU A 53 -5.72 3.67 2.97
N PRO A 54 -5.75 2.87 1.88
CA PRO A 54 -5.32 1.48 1.93
C PRO A 54 -3.84 1.38 2.28
N ILE A 55 -3.53 0.56 3.28
CA ILE A 55 -2.15 0.33 3.71
C ILE A 55 -1.81 -1.14 3.49
N PRO A 56 -0.78 -1.45 2.68
CA PRO A 56 -0.32 -2.83 2.54
C PRO A 56 0.30 -3.31 3.84
N VAL A 57 -0.10 -4.48 4.28
CA VAL A 57 0.41 -5.10 5.51
C VAL A 57 0.92 -6.48 5.16
N VAL A 58 2.12 -6.80 5.62
CA VAL A 58 2.68 -8.16 5.54
C VAL A 58 2.70 -8.73 6.95
N ILE A 59 1.92 -9.76 7.17
CA ILE A 59 1.81 -10.43 8.47
C ILE A 59 2.61 -11.72 8.41
N THR A 60 3.53 -11.90 9.35
CA THR A 60 4.29 -13.14 9.49
C THR A 60 3.64 -13.98 10.58
N ALA A 61 3.16 -15.17 10.21
CA ALA A 61 2.54 -16.11 11.13
C ALA A 61 3.57 -17.12 11.65
N TYR A 62 3.55 -17.39 12.95
CA TYR A 62 4.47 -18.31 13.61
C TYR A 62 3.75 -19.58 14.08
N ALA A 63 4.52 -20.65 14.32
CA ALA A 63 3.98 -21.95 14.69
C ALA A 63 3.23 -21.96 16.03
N ASP A 64 3.56 -21.04 16.93
CA ASP A 64 2.89 -20.89 18.23
C ASP A 64 1.62 -20.04 18.18
N LYS A 65 1.12 -19.76 16.97
CA LYS A 65 -0.06 -18.91 16.72
C LYS A 65 0.16 -17.42 17.05
N SER A 66 1.41 -17.01 17.25
CA SER A 66 1.75 -15.61 17.36
C SER A 66 1.98 -15.03 15.95
N PHE A 67 2.02 -13.71 15.86
CA PHE A 67 2.27 -13.05 14.60
C PHE A 67 3.00 -11.73 14.82
N THR A 68 3.70 -11.30 13.77
CA THR A 68 4.22 -9.94 13.67
C THR A 68 3.75 -9.37 12.32
N PHE A 69 3.65 -8.06 12.24
CA PHE A 69 3.25 -7.43 10.98
C PHE A 69 4.07 -6.19 10.70
N VAL A 70 4.25 -5.90 9.43
CA VAL A 70 4.94 -4.72 8.94
C VAL A 70 3.99 -3.96 8.04
N MET A 71 3.79 -2.68 8.32
CA MET A 71 2.99 -1.80 7.46
C MET A 71 3.91 -1.12 6.47
N LYS A 72 3.48 -1.10 5.21
CA LYS A 72 4.20 -0.41 4.15
C LYS A 72 3.48 0.88 3.78
N THR A 73 4.08 1.68 2.92
CA THR A 73 3.43 2.88 2.41
C THR A 73 2.24 2.51 1.52
N PRO A 74 1.23 3.40 1.36
CA PRO A 74 0.10 3.12 0.48
C PRO A 74 0.55 2.76 -0.93
N PRO A 75 -0.24 1.92 -1.67
CA PRO A 75 0.12 1.57 -3.03
C PRO A 75 0.29 2.80 -3.92
N ALA A 76 1.27 2.75 -4.82
CA ALA A 76 1.51 3.88 -5.74
C ALA A 76 0.27 4.24 -6.54
N ALA A 77 -0.51 3.23 -6.96
CA ALA A 77 -1.76 3.45 -7.70
C ALA A 77 -2.75 4.33 -6.94
N VAL A 78 -2.89 4.13 -5.63
CA VAL A 78 -3.78 4.92 -4.79
C VAL A 78 -3.31 6.37 -4.70
N LEU A 79 -2.02 6.56 -4.48
CA LEU A 79 -1.43 7.91 -4.40
C LEU A 79 -1.53 8.65 -5.72
N ILE A 80 -1.32 7.96 -6.83
CA ILE A 80 -1.44 8.54 -8.18
C ILE A 80 -2.87 8.96 -8.46
N LYS A 81 -3.85 8.10 -8.16
CA LYS A 81 -5.27 8.43 -8.35
C LYS A 81 -5.67 9.65 -7.52
N LYS A 82 -5.22 9.73 -6.29
CA LYS A 82 -5.51 10.86 -5.41
C LYS A 82 -4.89 12.15 -5.94
N ALA A 83 -3.63 12.12 -6.37
CA ALA A 83 -2.93 13.29 -6.89
C ALA A 83 -3.53 13.76 -8.23
N ALA A 84 -3.92 12.84 -9.10
CA ALA A 84 -4.55 13.14 -10.38
C ALA A 84 -6.05 13.47 -10.26
N LYS A 85 -6.63 13.28 -9.08
CA LYS A 85 -8.06 13.49 -8.80
C LYS A 85 -8.98 12.62 -9.68
N ILE A 86 -8.59 11.37 -9.87
CA ILE A 86 -9.38 10.39 -10.62
C ILE A 86 -9.77 9.24 -9.70
N ASP A 87 -10.92 8.62 -9.98
CA ASP A 87 -11.43 7.51 -9.18
C ASP A 87 -10.91 6.16 -9.66
N LYS A 88 -10.61 6.05 -10.94
CA LYS A 88 -10.23 4.79 -11.58
C LYS A 88 -9.20 5.03 -12.68
N GLY A 89 -8.26 4.10 -12.80
CA GLY A 89 -7.31 4.09 -13.91
C GLY A 89 -7.94 3.69 -15.23
N SER A 90 -7.21 3.88 -16.34
CA SER A 90 -7.69 3.54 -17.66
C SER A 90 -7.67 2.03 -17.93
N ALA A 91 -8.69 1.54 -18.61
CA ALA A 91 -8.72 0.17 -19.13
C ALA A 91 -7.76 -0.01 -20.32
N LYS A 92 -7.47 1.09 -21.02
CA LYS A 92 -6.56 1.11 -22.19
C LYS A 92 -5.50 2.21 -21.99
N PRO A 93 -4.54 2.01 -21.07
CA PRO A 93 -3.63 3.11 -20.67
C PRO A 93 -2.73 3.64 -21.78
N HIS A 94 -2.50 2.87 -22.82
CA HIS A 94 -1.66 3.31 -23.94
C HIS A 94 -2.40 4.20 -24.94
N THR A 95 -3.72 4.13 -24.98
CA THR A 95 -4.56 4.90 -25.91
C THR A 95 -5.46 5.91 -25.21
N ASP A 96 -6.04 5.52 -24.07
CA ASP A 96 -6.97 6.35 -23.31
C ASP A 96 -6.29 6.89 -22.05
N LYS A 97 -5.99 8.19 -22.04
CA LYS A 97 -5.43 8.86 -20.86
C LYS A 97 -6.56 9.44 -20.03
N VAL A 98 -6.54 9.17 -18.72
CA VAL A 98 -7.61 9.57 -17.80
C VAL A 98 -7.19 10.68 -16.84
N GLY A 99 -5.92 11.05 -16.82
CA GLY A 99 -5.43 12.09 -15.94
C GLY A 99 -4.03 12.53 -16.30
N LYS A 100 -3.53 13.54 -15.57
CA LYS A 100 -2.21 14.08 -15.76
C LYS A 100 -1.63 14.48 -14.40
N LEU A 101 -0.35 14.24 -14.21
CA LEU A 101 0.39 14.66 -13.02
C LEU A 101 1.49 15.63 -13.42
N THR A 102 1.73 16.63 -12.57
CA THR A 102 2.91 17.48 -12.69
C THR A 102 4.12 16.74 -12.09
N ARG A 103 5.31 17.16 -12.47
CA ARG A 103 6.54 16.59 -11.91
C ARG A 103 6.58 16.74 -10.38
N ALA A 104 6.13 17.87 -9.86
CA ALA A 104 6.08 18.12 -8.42
C ALA A 104 5.20 17.09 -7.68
N GLN A 105 4.05 16.76 -8.24
CA GLN A 105 3.16 15.76 -7.68
C GLN A 105 3.81 14.37 -7.66
N VAL A 106 4.50 14.00 -8.72
CA VAL A 106 5.21 12.72 -8.81
C VAL A 106 6.36 12.68 -7.80
N GLU A 107 7.08 13.79 -7.62
CA GLU A 107 8.15 13.88 -6.63
C GLU A 107 7.62 13.69 -5.20
N GLU A 108 6.47 14.28 -4.88
CA GLU A 108 5.82 14.09 -3.57
C GLU A 108 5.47 12.63 -3.32
N ILE A 109 4.90 11.96 -4.32
CA ILE A 109 4.57 10.53 -4.24
C ILE A 109 5.86 9.70 -4.05
N ALA A 110 6.90 10.01 -4.82
CA ALA A 110 8.18 9.33 -4.73
C ALA A 110 8.80 9.49 -3.33
N LYS A 111 8.77 10.70 -2.76
CA LYS A 111 9.28 10.96 -1.41
C LYS A 111 8.51 10.15 -0.36
N ALA A 112 7.18 10.09 -0.49
CA ALA A 112 6.35 9.33 0.44
C ALA A 112 6.66 7.83 0.42
N LYS A 113 7.09 7.30 -0.74
CA LYS A 113 7.37 5.88 -0.91
C LYS A 113 8.86 5.50 -0.84
N MET A 114 9.76 6.47 -0.67
CA MET A 114 11.21 6.20 -0.69
C MET A 114 11.63 5.06 0.24
N LYS A 115 11.02 4.97 1.41
CA LYS A 115 11.34 3.92 2.39
C LYS A 115 11.00 2.51 1.92
N ASP A 116 10.08 2.37 0.95
CA ASP A 116 9.68 1.06 0.41
C ASP A 116 10.29 0.78 -0.98
N LEU A 117 10.89 1.79 -1.59
CA LEU A 117 11.46 1.67 -2.93
C LEU A 117 12.93 1.25 -2.87
N THR A 118 13.36 0.55 -3.90
CA THR A 118 14.77 0.18 -4.08
C THR A 118 15.57 1.21 -4.88
N ALA A 119 14.94 2.36 -5.18
CA ALA A 119 15.57 3.43 -5.95
C ALA A 119 16.78 4.02 -5.21
N ALA A 120 17.84 4.27 -5.95
CA ALA A 120 19.09 4.79 -5.38
C ALA A 120 18.97 6.27 -4.96
N ASP A 121 18.16 7.04 -5.67
CA ASP A 121 17.92 8.47 -5.41
C ASP A 121 16.49 8.88 -5.74
N LEU A 122 16.17 10.14 -5.46
CA LEU A 122 14.83 10.68 -5.71
C LEU A 122 14.46 10.63 -7.21
N GLU A 123 15.40 10.93 -8.08
CA GLU A 123 15.14 10.93 -9.52
C GLU A 123 14.77 9.53 -10.03
N ALA A 124 15.47 8.50 -9.55
CA ALA A 124 15.14 7.10 -9.87
C ALA A 124 13.75 6.74 -9.34
N ALA A 125 13.40 7.20 -8.13
CA ALA A 125 12.08 7.00 -7.55
C ALA A 125 10.99 7.70 -8.38
N VAL A 126 11.25 8.92 -8.86
CA VAL A 126 10.33 9.65 -9.73
C VAL A 126 10.07 8.87 -11.02
N ARG A 127 11.10 8.30 -11.62
CA ARG A 127 10.94 7.47 -12.84
C ARG A 127 10.08 6.23 -12.56
N THR A 128 10.30 5.61 -11.41
CA THR A 128 9.52 4.43 -10.99
C THR A 128 8.03 4.78 -10.86
N VAL A 129 7.73 5.87 -10.17
CA VAL A 129 6.35 6.34 -9.98
C VAL A 129 5.74 6.76 -11.32
N ALA A 130 6.50 7.45 -12.17
CA ALA A 130 6.04 7.85 -13.50
C ALA A 130 5.68 6.66 -14.37
N GLY A 131 6.45 5.57 -14.30
CA GLY A 131 6.15 4.32 -14.98
C GLY A 131 4.82 3.71 -14.51
N SER A 132 4.59 3.71 -13.19
CA SER A 132 3.32 3.25 -12.61
C SER A 132 2.14 4.10 -13.09
N ALA A 133 2.31 5.42 -13.10
CA ALA A 133 1.29 6.34 -13.59
C ALA A 133 0.96 6.08 -15.06
N ARG A 134 1.98 5.89 -15.88
CA ARG A 134 1.81 5.56 -17.29
C ARG A 134 1.00 4.28 -17.49
N SER A 135 1.27 3.26 -16.68
CA SER A 135 0.53 1.99 -16.72
C SER A 135 -0.94 2.14 -16.35
N MET A 136 -1.30 3.22 -15.67
CA MET A 136 -2.67 3.54 -15.28
C MET A 136 -3.38 4.47 -16.24
N GLY A 137 -2.71 4.93 -17.29
CA GLY A 137 -3.26 5.91 -18.22
C GLY A 137 -3.16 7.34 -17.72
N VAL A 138 -2.19 7.64 -16.87
CA VAL A 138 -1.94 8.98 -16.33
C VAL A 138 -0.63 9.50 -16.94
N ASP A 139 -0.68 10.65 -17.60
CA ASP A 139 0.50 11.30 -18.16
C ASP A 139 1.27 12.06 -17.06
N VAL A 140 2.58 12.13 -17.21
CA VAL A 140 3.46 12.84 -16.28
C VAL A 140 4.23 13.92 -17.04
N GLU A 141 4.13 15.16 -16.56
CA GLU A 141 4.90 16.28 -17.12
C GLU A 141 6.37 16.18 -16.76
N GLY A 142 7.23 16.64 -17.68
CA GLY A 142 8.66 16.74 -17.44
C GLY A 142 9.37 15.41 -17.30
N ARG A 143 8.81 14.38 -17.86
CA ARG A 143 9.39 13.05 -17.86
C ARG A 143 10.52 12.91 -18.86
#